data_3f2b9763a51a70e46c5885f16dd96a0e
#
_entry.id   3f2b9763a51a70e46c5885f16dd96a0e
#
_cell.length_a   1.000
_cell.length_b   1.000
_cell.length_c   1.000
_cell.angle_alpha   90.00
_cell.angle_beta   90.00
_cell.angle_gamma   90.00
#
_symmetry.space_group_name_H-M   'P 1'
#
loop_
_entity.id
_entity.type
_entity.pdbx_description
1 polymer ?
#
loop_
_entity_poly.entity_id
_entity_poly.type
_entity_poly.pdbx_seq_one_letter_code
_entity_poly.pdbx_strand_id
1 'polypeptide(L)'
;MNKSLATLRLEVVRPLFHPAIEEVTVEGVLHALADPVRLALYTELVASTCSRSCSSLLSVSDKTVPKSTLSQHFRVLREAGLIRSERRGVEMQNSSRCAEIDQRFPGLIPAILAARGAQQRADSPPVRAGRRKQPVRKAS
;
A
#
# COMPACT_ATOMS: atom_id res chain seq x y z
N MET A 1 45.15 -13.80 -17.52
CA MET A 1 44.88 -12.67 -16.64
C MET A 1 43.42 -12.25 -16.81
N ASN A 2 42.54 -12.83 -16.06
CA ASN A 2 41.09 -12.65 -16.24
C ASN A 2 40.49 -11.87 -15.06
N LYS A 3 40.99 -10.66 -14.84
CA LYS A 3 40.46 -9.77 -13.82
C LYS A 3 39.25 -8.94 -14.30
N SER A 4 38.99 -8.91 -15.62
CA SER A 4 37.96 -8.08 -16.21
C SER A 4 36.56 -8.73 -16.18
N LEU A 5 36.45 -10.04 -16.08
CA LEU A 5 35.16 -10.74 -16.13
C LEU A 5 34.39 -10.68 -14.80
N ALA A 6 35.10 -10.53 -13.68
CA ALA A 6 34.45 -10.36 -12.37
C ALA A 6 33.86 -8.95 -12.19
N THR A 7 34.42 -7.96 -12.90
CA THR A 7 33.96 -6.56 -12.85
C THR A 7 32.76 -6.30 -13.77
N LEU A 8 32.55 -7.16 -14.76
CA LEU A 8 31.44 -7.06 -15.71
C LEU A 8 30.13 -7.68 -15.17
N ARG A 9 30.17 -8.33 -14.02
CA ARG A 9 28.99 -8.54 -13.18
C ARG A 9 28.72 -7.35 -12.27
N LEU A 10 28.86 -6.18 -12.77
CA LEU A 10 27.91 -5.15 -12.44
C LEU A 10 26.57 -5.71 -12.94
N GLU A 11 25.89 -6.40 -12.06
CA GLU A 11 24.48 -6.63 -12.24
C GLU A 11 23.89 -5.28 -12.54
N VAL A 12 23.56 -5.08 -13.80
CA VAL A 12 22.72 -3.98 -14.19
C VAL A 12 21.43 -4.26 -13.44
N VAL A 13 21.34 -3.71 -12.23
CA VAL A 13 20.09 -3.63 -11.49
C VAL A 13 19.19 -2.88 -12.44
N ARG A 14 18.41 -3.62 -13.23
CA ARG A 14 17.44 -3.02 -14.13
C ARG A 14 16.57 -2.15 -13.27
N PRO A 15 16.53 -0.84 -13.51
CA PRO A 15 15.65 0.02 -12.75
C PRO A 15 14.23 -0.54 -12.89
N LEU A 16 13.51 -0.60 -11.80
CA LEU A 16 12.14 -1.04 -11.80
C LEU A 16 11.33 -0.11 -12.70
N PHE A 17 10.48 -0.70 -13.52
CA PHE A 17 9.63 0.08 -14.41
C PHE A 17 8.61 0.89 -13.61
N HIS A 18 8.61 2.19 -13.85
CA HIS A 18 7.62 3.12 -13.36
C HIS A 18 7.02 3.87 -14.54
N PRO A 19 5.71 3.78 -14.79
CA PRO A 19 5.10 4.56 -15.85
C PRO A 19 5.22 6.06 -15.57
N ALA A 20 5.37 6.85 -16.62
CA ALA A 20 5.22 8.30 -16.52
C ALA A 20 3.79 8.63 -16.09
N ILE A 21 3.59 9.76 -15.42
CA ILE A 21 2.25 10.13 -14.93
C ILE A 21 1.24 10.26 -16.06
N GLU A 22 1.69 10.65 -17.26
CA GLU A 22 0.87 10.77 -18.46
C GLU A 22 0.36 9.43 -18.98
N GLU A 23 1.04 8.35 -18.64
CA GLU A 23 0.69 6.98 -19.04
C GLU A 23 -0.28 6.31 -18.05
N VAL A 24 -0.46 6.90 -16.86
CA VAL A 24 -1.38 6.38 -15.85
C VAL A 24 -2.83 6.59 -16.31
N THR A 25 -3.62 5.52 -16.26
CA THR A 25 -5.04 5.53 -16.65
C THR A 25 -5.95 5.29 -15.46
N VAL A 26 -7.17 5.78 -15.54
CA VAL A 26 -8.21 5.53 -14.52
C VAL A 26 -8.49 4.04 -14.42
N GLU A 27 -8.60 3.35 -15.56
CA GLU A 27 -8.84 1.91 -15.63
C GLU A 27 -7.73 1.11 -14.94
N GLY A 28 -6.48 1.49 -15.17
CA GLY A 28 -5.32 0.88 -14.51
C GLY A 28 -5.33 1.06 -13.00
N VAL A 29 -5.66 2.26 -12.54
CA VAL A 29 -5.79 2.56 -11.11
C VAL A 29 -6.91 1.73 -10.48
N LEU A 30 -8.08 1.70 -11.09
CA LEU A 30 -9.23 0.94 -10.59
C LEU A 30 -8.94 -0.57 -10.57
N HIS A 31 -8.31 -1.08 -11.62
CA HIS A 31 -7.89 -2.49 -11.66
C HIS A 31 -6.92 -2.84 -10.52
N ALA A 32 -5.91 -2.04 -10.31
CA ALA A 32 -4.93 -2.28 -9.26
C ALA A 32 -5.54 -2.23 -7.86
N LEU A 33 -6.48 -1.31 -7.62
CA LEU A 33 -7.13 -1.14 -6.32
C LEU A 33 -8.38 -2.01 -6.11
N ALA A 34 -8.79 -2.80 -7.11
CA ALA A 34 -9.93 -3.71 -6.98
C ALA A 34 -9.65 -4.90 -6.05
N ASP A 35 -8.39 -5.24 -5.81
CA ASP A 35 -8.01 -6.29 -4.88
C ASP A 35 -7.94 -5.74 -3.45
N PRO A 36 -8.58 -6.40 -2.45
CA PRO A 36 -8.62 -5.91 -1.07
C PRO A 36 -7.25 -5.77 -0.42
N VAL A 37 -6.33 -6.68 -0.72
CA VAL A 37 -4.95 -6.63 -0.17
C VAL A 37 -4.18 -5.46 -0.77
N ARG A 38 -4.25 -5.27 -2.08
CA ARG A 38 -3.61 -4.14 -2.74
C ARG A 38 -4.16 -2.80 -2.25
N LEU A 39 -5.47 -2.70 -2.06
CA LEU A 39 -6.09 -1.49 -1.53
C LEU A 39 -5.64 -1.22 -0.08
N ALA A 40 -5.53 -2.25 0.75
CA ALA A 40 -5.02 -2.12 2.11
C ALA A 40 -3.56 -1.65 2.13
N LEU A 41 -2.70 -2.25 1.32
CA LEU A 41 -1.30 -1.86 1.17
C LEU A 41 -1.15 -0.41 0.72
N TYR A 42 -1.91 -0.04 -0.29
CA TYR A 42 -1.88 1.33 -0.83
C TYR A 42 -2.37 2.36 0.20
N THR A 43 -3.42 2.05 0.95
CA THR A 43 -3.93 2.91 2.02
C THR A 43 -2.85 3.20 3.06
N GLU A 44 -2.09 2.18 3.47
CA GLU A 44 -0.97 2.34 4.40
C GLU A 44 0.14 3.23 3.81
N LEU A 45 0.46 3.04 2.55
CA LEU A 45 1.48 3.86 1.88
C LEU A 45 1.06 5.32 1.77
N VAL A 46 -0.20 5.59 1.49
CA VAL A 46 -0.74 6.97 1.44
C VAL A 46 -0.71 7.62 2.82
N ALA A 47 -1.01 6.87 3.88
CA ALA A 47 -0.97 7.36 5.25
C ALA A 47 0.47 7.58 5.77
N SER A 48 1.46 6.93 5.16
CA SER A 48 2.86 7.05 5.57
C SER A 48 3.50 8.32 5.01
N THR A 49 4.24 9.04 5.86
CA THR A 49 5.00 10.23 5.44
C THR A 49 6.34 9.87 4.82
N CYS A 50 6.78 8.63 4.92
CA CYS A 50 8.03 8.12 4.38
C CYS A 50 7.82 6.77 3.68
N SER A 51 8.80 6.39 2.88
CA SER A 51 8.76 5.09 2.20
C SER A 51 8.81 3.92 3.20
N ARG A 52 8.15 2.84 2.86
CA ARG A 52 8.05 1.63 3.67
C ARG A 52 8.64 0.44 2.95
N SER A 53 9.36 -0.41 3.69
CA SER A 53 9.86 -1.67 3.16
C SER A 53 8.72 -2.70 2.98
N CYS A 54 8.89 -3.62 2.04
CA CYS A 54 7.94 -4.71 1.85
C CYS A 54 7.73 -5.53 3.13
N SER A 55 8.81 -5.77 3.89
CA SER A 55 8.75 -6.53 5.14
C SER A 55 7.92 -5.84 6.22
N SER A 56 7.94 -4.50 6.28
CA SER A 56 7.13 -3.73 7.23
C SER A 56 5.64 -3.73 6.90
N LEU A 57 5.27 -4.13 5.69
CA LEU A 57 3.90 -4.15 5.20
C LEU A 57 3.26 -5.55 5.22
N LEU A 58 4.00 -6.58 5.65
CA LEU A 58 3.48 -7.95 5.74
C LEU A 58 2.28 -8.11 6.67
N SER A 59 2.17 -7.25 7.68
CA SER A 59 1.11 -7.28 8.69
C SER A 59 -0.10 -6.39 8.39
N VAL A 60 -0.12 -5.72 7.24
CA VAL A 60 -1.19 -4.77 6.87
C VAL A 60 -2.51 -5.48 6.54
N SER A 61 -2.43 -6.71 6.10
CA SER A 61 -3.58 -7.55 5.85
C SER A 61 -3.84 -8.45 7.06
N ASP A 62 -5.10 -8.60 7.48
CA ASP A 62 -5.53 -9.54 8.53
C ASP A 62 -5.21 -11.00 8.19
N LYS A 63 -4.83 -11.26 6.95
CA LYS A 63 -4.38 -12.56 6.47
C LYS A 63 -2.87 -12.51 6.26
N THR A 64 -2.17 -13.53 6.75
CA THR A 64 -0.76 -13.72 6.43
C THR A 64 -0.60 -13.93 4.93
N VAL A 65 -0.04 -12.93 4.24
CA VAL A 65 0.20 -12.99 2.81
C VAL A 65 1.62 -13.53 2.58
N PRO A 66 1.80 -14.58 1.76
CA PRO A 66 3.14 -15.04 1.40
C PRO A 66 3.96 -13.92 0.76
N LYS A 67 5.26 -13.89 1.03
CA LYS A 67 6.17 -12.87 0.51
C LYS A 67 6.16 -12.77 -1.02
N SER A 68 6.06 -13.89 -1.71
CA SER A 68 5.95 -13.95 -3.18
C SER A 68 4.67 -13.29 -3.69
N THR A 69 3.54 -13.53 -3.02
CA THR A 69 2.25 -12.90 -3.34
C THR A 69 2.30 -11.40 -3.07
N LEU A 70 2.91 -11.00 -1.97
CA LEU A 70 3.12 -9.59 -1.64
C LEU A 70 3.94 -8.87 -2.73
N SER A 71 5.01 -9.50 -3.22
CA SER A 71 5.81 -8.96 -4.32
C SER A 71 5.00 -8.75 -5.60
N GLN A 72 4.07 -9.66 -5.91
CA GLN A 72 3.15 -9.52 -7.05
C GLN A 72 2.18 -8.36 -6.84
N HIS A 73 1.67 -8.16 -5.66
CA HIS A 73 0.81 -7.02 -5.35
C HIS A 73 1.54 -5.68 -5.53
N PHE A 74 2.78 -5.58 -5.07
CA PHE A 74 3.59 -4.38 -5.29
C PHE A 74 3.91 -4.15 -6.77
N ARG A 75 4.14 -5.22 -7.53
CA ARG A 75 4.34 -5.12 -8.97
C ARG A 75 3.12 -4.53 -9.66
N VAL A 76 1.92 -5.02 -9.37
CA VAL A 76 0.67 -4.51 -9.96
C VAL A 76 0.47 -3.03 -9.61
N LEU A 77 0.67 -2.65 -8.34
CA LEU A 77 0.57 -1.26 -7.91
C LEU A 77 1.59 -0.36 -8.62
N ARG A 78 2.82 -0.81 -8.78
CA ARG A 78 3.88 -0.07 -9.47
C ARG A 78 3.59 0.12 -10.95
N GLU A 79 3.18 -0.94 -11.64
CA GLU A 79 2.85 -0.90 -13.07
C GLU A 79 1.63 -0.03 -13.36
N ALA A 80 0.70 0.09 -12.41
CA ALA A 80 -0.43 1.01 -12.50
C ALA A 80 -0.06 2.48 -12.23
N GLY A 81 1.16 2.75 -11.77
CA GLY A 81 1.63 4.09 -11.46
C GLY A 81 1.24 4.60 -10.06
N LEU A 82 0.78 3.71 -9.19
CA LEU A 82 0.32 4.08 -7.84
C LEU A 82 1.46 4.24 -6.83
N ILE A 83 2.56 3.53 -7.02
CA ILE A 83 3.70 3.55 -6.11
C ILE A 83 5.02 3.71 -6.85
N ARG A 84 6.02 4.21 -6.11
CA ARG A 84 7.43 4.12 -6.44
C ARG A 84 8.09 3.07 -5.59
N SER A 85 8.95 2.27 -6.20
CA SER A 85 9.76 1.28 -5.51
C SER A 85 11.22 1.54 -5.79
N GLU A 86 12.03 1.57 -4.74
CA GLU A 86 13.48 1.71 -4.82
C GLU A 86 14.15 0.61 -4.03
N ARG A 87 15.17 0.00 -4.62
CA ARG A 87 15.99 -0.96 -3.88
C ARG A 87 17.02 -0.21 -3.06
N ARG A 88 17.03 -0.47 -1.74
CA ARG A 88 18.03 0.02 -0.80
C ARG A 88 18.66 -1.17 -0.08
N GLY A 89 19.86 -1.55 -0.50
CA GLY A 89 20.51 -2.77 -0.02
C GLY A 89 19.70 -4.01 -0.40
N VAL A 90 19.33 -4.81 0.58
CA VAL A 90 18.51 -6.02 0.40
C VAL A 90 17.00 -5.75 0.47
N GLU A 91 16.60 -4.54 0.81
CA GLU A 91 15.18 -4.17 0.98
C GLU A 91 14.65 -3.34 -0.18
N MET A 92 13.39 -3.56 -0.49
CA MET A 92 12.62 -2.75 -1.41
C MET A 92 11.81 -1.73 -0.63
N GLN A 93 12.08 -0.43 -0.85
CA GLN A 93 11.35 0.68 -0.25
C GLN A 93 10.24 1.14 -1.19
N ASN A 94 9.03 1.28 -0.67
CA ASN A 94 7.85 1.68 -1.44
C ASN A 94 7.26 2.98 -0.87
N SER A 95 6.85 3.85 -1.77
CA SER A 95 6.15 5.10 -1.44
C SER A 95 4.99 5.32 -2.40
N SER A 96 3.95 6.01 -1.94
CA SER A 96 2.80 6.31 -2.81
C SER A 96 3.11 7.46 -3.77
N ARG A 97 2.47 7.42 -4.93
CA ARG A 97 2.46 8.52 -5.91
C ARG A 97 1.14 9.29 -5.88
N CYS A 98 0.45 9.28 -4.75
CA CYS A 98 -0.89 9.87 -4.65
C CYS A 98 -0.94 11.36 -5.03
N ALA A 99 0.11 12.12 -4.75
CA ALA A 99 0.18 13.53 -5.13
C ALA A 99 0.23 13.72 -6.65
N GLU A 100 1.02 12.90 -7.36
CA GLU A 100 1.09 12.94 -8.83
C GLU A 100 -0.24 12.51 -9.47
N ILE A 101 -0.87 11.49 -8.90
CA ILE A 101 -2.18 11.00 -9.38
C ILE A 101 -3.27 12.04 -9.11
N ASP A 102 -3.23 12.71 -7.97
CA ASP A 102 -4.20 13.75 -7.65
C ASP A 102 -4.11 14.96 -8.60
N GLN A 103 -2.90 15.28 -9.06
CA GLN A 103 -2.72 16.31 -10.10
C GLN A 103 -3.35 15.90 -11.42
N ARG A 104 -3.25 14.63 -11.81
CA ARG A 104 -3.82 14.13 -13.06
C ARG A 104 -5.34 13.86 -12.96
N PHE A 105 -5.75 13.25 -11.87
CA PHE A 105 -7.14 12.85 -11.59
C PHE A 105 -7.59 13.39 -10.23
N PRO A 106 -7.91 14.70 -10.13
CA PRO A 106 -8.24 15.31 -8.86
C PRO A 106 -9.41 14.61 -8.16
N GLY A 107 -9.19 14.26 -6.90
CA GLY A 107 -10.22 13.66 -6.06
C GLY A 107 -10.42 12.15 -6.21
N LEU A 108 -9.79 11.47 -7.18
CA LEU A 108 -9.98 10.04 -7.42
C LEU A 108 -9.52 9.20 -6.23
N ILE A 109 -8.28 9.35 -5.81
CA ILE A 109 -7.72 8.58 -4.69
C ILE A 109 -8.40 8.91 -3.37
N PRO A 110 -8.58 10.19 -2.98
CA PRO A 110 -9.33 10.53 -1.78
C PRO A 110 -10.74 9.92 -1.73
N ALA A 111 -11.46 9.90 -2.84
CA ALA A 111 -12.80 9.31 -2.91
C ALA A 111 -12.79 7.80 -2.68
N ILE A 112 -11.84 7.09 -3.28
CA ILE A 112 -11.68 5.62 -3.09
C ILE A 112 -11.35 5.30 -1.63
N LEU A 113 -10.41 6.03 -1.03
CA LEU A 113 -10.01 5.81 0.36
C LEU A 113 -11.13 6.14 1.35
N ALA A 114 -11.89 7.20 1.09
CA ALA A 114 -13.05 7.57 1.89
C ALA A 114 -14.16 6.50 1.80
N ALA A 115 -14.44 5.98 0.62
CA ALA A 115 -15.41 4.91 0.41
C ALA A 115 -14.98 3.62 1.13
N ARG A 116 -13.70 3.26 1.05
CA ARG A 116 -13.15 2.11 1.80
C ARG A 116 -13.31 2.28 3.30
N GLY A 117 -13.00 3.45 3.83
CA GLY A 117 -13.17 3.75 5.25
C GLY A 117 -14.63 3.67 5.70
N ALA A 118 -15.57 4.12 4.88
CA ALA A 118 -17.00 4.01 5.15
C ALA A 118 -17.46 2.54 5.18
N GLN A 119 -17.01 1.74 4.23
CA GLN A 119 -17.30 0.30 4.19
C GLN A 119 -16.78 -0.41 5.43
N GLN A 120 -15.54 -0.16 5.83
CA GLN A 120 -14.94 -0.78 7.00
C GLN A 120 -15.68 -0.44 8.31
N ARG A 121 -16.18 0.79 8.44
CA ARG A 121 -16.99 1.19 9.59
C ARG A 121 -18.35 0.48 9.62
N ALA A 122 -18.97 0.29 8.48
CA ALA A 122 -20.24 -0.43 8.36
C ALA A 122 -20.10 -1.91 8.69
N ASP A 123 -18.98 -2.52 8.29
CA ASP A 123 -18.69 -3.95 8.50
C ASP A 123 -18.13 -4.24 9.91
N SER A 124 -17.75 -3.21 10.66
CA SER A 124 -17.27 -3.37 12.03
C SER A 124 -18.44 -3.69 12.99
N PRO A 125 -18.31 -4.69 13.87
CA PRO A 125 -19.34 -4.97 14.84
C PRO A 125 -19.56 -3.74 15.74
N PRO A 126 -20.82 -3.46 16.16
CA PRO A 126 -21.09 -2.33 17.02
C PRO A 126 -20.29 -2.46 18.31
N VAL A 127 -19.56 -1.42 18.67
CA VAL A 127 -18.89 -1.34 19.96
C VAL A 127 -19.97 -1.48 21.02
N ARG A 128 -19.99 -2.60 21.75
CA ARG A 128 -20.87 -2.77 22.89
C ARG A 128 -20.56 -1.64 23.87
N ALA A 129 -21.47 -0.69 23.96
CA ALA A 129 -21.42 0.36 24.97
C ALA A 129 -21.27 -0.34 26.33
N GLY A 130 -20.15 -0.10 26.98
CA GLY A 130 -19.87 -0.71 28.28
C GLY A 130 -21.04 -0.45 29.20
N ARG A 131 -21.60 -1.52 29.72
CA ARG A 131 -22.69 -1.49 30.71
C ARG A 131 -22.22 -0.55 31.81
N ARG A 132 -22.76 0.67 31.86
CA ARG A 132 -22.57 1.56 33.00
C ARG A 132 -22.98 0.78 34.23
N LYS A 133 -22.02 0.45 35.07
CA LYS A 133 -22.32 -0.03 36.44
C LYS A 133 -23.13 1.07 37.12
N GLN A 134 -24.41 0.78 37.37
CA GLN A 134 -25.20 1.64 38.20
C GLN A 134 -24.59 1.65 39.62
N PRO A 135 -24.44 2.81 40.21
CA PRO A 135 -23.99 2.86 41.59
C PRO A 135 -25.04 2.16 42.48
N VAL A 136 -24.56 1.20 43.23
CA VAL A 136 -25.40 0.53 44.25
C VAL A 136 -25.82 1.59 45.24
N ARG A 137 -27.11 1.93 45.25
CA ARG A 137 -27.69 2.75 46.32
C ARG A 137 -27.59 1.90 47.60
N LYS A 138 -26.74 2.33 48.53
CA LYS A 138 -26.82 1.83 49.92
C LYS A 138 -28.16 2.28 50.47
N ALA A 139 -29.02 1.33 50.78
CA ALA A 139 -30.18 1.56 51.60
C ALA A 139 -29.70 1.78 53.04
N SER A 140 -30.13 2.89 53.62
CA SER A 140 -29.98 3.17 55.06
C SER A 140 -31.04 2.39 55.84
#